data_40bae264519b6d66c6c512ffa6d60c72
#
_entry.id   40bae264519b6d66c6c512ffa6d60c72
#
_cell.length_a   1.000
_cell.length_b   1.000
_cell.length_c   1.000
_cell.angle_alpha   90.00
_cell.angle_beta   90.00
_cell.angle_gamma   90.00
#
_symmetry.space_group_name_H-M   'P 1'
#
loop_
_entity.id
_entity.type
_entity.pdbx_description
1 polymer ?
#
loop_
_entity_poly.entity_id
_entity_poly.type
_entity_poly.pdbx_seq_one_letter_code
_entity_poly.pdbx_strand_id
1 'polypeptide(L)'
;MEYIICCLNIKESYIRITNHFKGHPYISFEEYIDDIEEIKNKSLYKKWQYAVIDKKLPWFDEAVKFFKKAGVEIIYFYDDYSKVIAEIKDKIPEPPRDKIIEDESLPEEAKKADTSVTYIEKPVTKIVEKKIYTGIEKKIIVICSLSRCAGSTTVTLNLAKYLSNLNILSSVIEPPTRGPEIFNWIGVEEREVKDTGGSGNVFYSYPHEISSGNRLKNRAEYIFDNIVWIIADDRKEKIKNWQYSQMLQLVYASGTAPVTFIDVGDGIFHESVKPLLSAVDFVFLVIDPFPTSCKVNNGKFLELLKLKSQGCPVHFIINKWNSGIEEKEFLNFIGAEPLAFIPAIDLDILYKANSQYKISLCCPEAAKLLEGPLKRICSLFIPEGFMGSILKHKKKKFKPMLANIFKKFIKS
;
A
#
# COMPACT_ATOMS: atom_id res chain seq x y z
N MET A 1 16.73 9.55 14.67
CA MET A 1 16.86 8.26 13.99
C MET A 1 17.88 8.45 12.88
N GLU A 2 18.96 7.71 12.92
CA GLU A 2 20.05 7.79 11.94
C GLU A 2 19.75 6.85 10.77
N TYR A 3 19.84 7.36 9.57
CA TYR A 3 19.59 6.58 8.35
C TYR A 3 20.91 6.14 7.73
N ILE A 4 21.06 4.83 7.56
CA ILE A 4 22.25 4.18 6.99
C ILE A 4 21.90 3.57 5.64
N ILE A 5 22.67 3.91 4.61
CA ILE A 5 22.63 3.22 3.32
C ILE A 5 23.77 2.21 3.23
N CYS A 6 23.50 1.00 2.76
CA CYS A 6 24.51 -0.02 2.52
C CYS A 6 24.65 -0.31 1.04
N CYS A 7 25.82 0.00 0.50
CA CYS A 7 26.25 -0.27 -0.88
C CYS A 7 27.25 -1.43 -0.85
N LEU A 8 26.75 -2.65 -0.97
CA LEU A 8 27.53 -3.86 -0.81
C LEU A 8 27.45 -4.73 -2.07
N ASN A 9 28.56 -5.38 -2.42
CA ASN A 9 28.62 -6.24 -3.60
C ASN A 9 27.83 -7.54 -3.46
N ILE A 10 27.59 -7.98 -2.22
CA ILE A 10 26.91 -9.25 -1.91
C ILE A 10 25.72 -8.97 -0.99
N LYS A 11 24.53 -9.39 -1.41
CA LYS A 11 23.27 -9.19 -0.67
C LYS A 11 23.27 -9.86 0.71
N GLU A 12 23.95 -11.02 0.86
CA GLU A 12 24.11 -11.67 2.16
C GLU A 12 24.84 -10.79 3.17
N SER A 13 25.80 -9.99 2.71
CA SER A 13 26.53 -9.04 3.56
C SER A 13 25.60 -7.96 4.11
N TYR A 14 24.73 -7.42 3.27
CA TYR A 14 23.68 -6.51 3.69
C TYR A 14 22.76 -7.12 4.73
N ILE A 15 22.25 -8.33 4.48
CA ILE A 15 21.33 -9.05 5.39
C ILE A 15 21.99 -9.28 6.76
N ARG A 16 23.27 -9.64 6.80
CA ARG A 16 24.00 -9.86 8.06
C ARG A 16 24.15 -8.59 8.88
N ILE A 17 24.52 -7.48 8.23
CA ILE A 17 24.69 -6.18 8.91
C ILE A 17 23.32 -5.70 9.43
N THR A 18 22.29 -5.69 8.60
CA THR A 18 20.97 -5.18 8.97
C THR A 18 20.30 -6.03 10.06
N ASN A 19 20.45 -7.35 10.03
CA ASN A 19 19.92 -8.24 11.07
C ASN A 19 20.58 -8.01 12.44
N HIS A 20 21.85 -7.61 12.49
CA HIS A 20 22.52 -7.30 13.75
C HIS A 20 21.89 -6.09 14.46
N PHE A 21 21.38 -5.12 13.70
CA PHE A 21 20.72 -3.91 14.22
C PHE A 21 19.19 -3.96 14.16
N LYS A 22 18.63 -5.14 13.90
CA LYS A 22 17.17 -5.29 13.81
C LYS A 22 16.51 -4.94 15.15
N GLY A 23 15.64 -3.93 15.10
CA GLY A 23 14.97 -3.42 16.31
C GLY A 23 15.74 -2.36 17.08
N HIS A 24 16.89 -1.90 16.58
CA HIS A 24 17.63 -0.80 17.19
C HIS A 24 16.83 0.52 17.09
N PRO A 25 16.58 1.25 18.20
CA PRO A 25 15.64 2.36 18.22
C PRO A 25 16.10 3.60 17.42
N TYR A 26 17.40 3.72 17.17
CA TYR A 26 18.01 4.90 16.53
C TYR A 26 18.61 4.62 15.16
N ILE A 27 18.64 3.38 14.69
CA ILE A 27 19.24 3.00 13.41
C ILE A 27 18.16 2.50 12.47
N SER A 28 18.12 3.06 11.27
CA SER A 28 17.30 2.59 10.16
C SER A 28 18.18 2.38 8.94
N PHE A 29 18.10 1.19 8.34
CA PHE A 29 18.80 0.88 7.10
C PHE A 29 17.92 1.14 5.89
N GLU A 30 18.52 1.69 4.83
CA GLU A 30 17.90 1.72 3.51
C GLU A 30 17.88 0.31 2.92
N GLU A 31 16.98 0.04 1.98
CA GLU A 31 16.97 -1.22 1.25
C GLU A 31 18.31 -1.48 0.54
N TYR A 32 18.57 -2.76 0.26
CA TYR A 32 19.76 -3.16 -0.49
C TYR A 32 19.78 -2.51 -1.87
N ILE A 33 20.87 -1.81 -2.20
CA ILE A 33 21.06 -1.12 -3.47
C ILE A 33 22.37 -1.60 -4.08
N ASP A 34 22.33 -2.01 -5.33
CA ASP A 34 23.47 -2.49 -6.11
C ASP A 34 23.77 -1.61 -7.36
N ASP A 35 23.07 -0.48 -7.50
CA ASP A 35 23.22 0.46 -8.61
C ASP A 35 23.43 1.91 -8.11
N ILE A 36 24.45 2.56 -8.63
CA ILE A 36 24.79 3.95 -8.29
C ILE A 36 23.73 4.96 -8.75
N GLU A 37 23.04 4.69 -9.86
CA GLU A 37 21.98 5.58 -10.35
C GLU A 37 20.75 5.53 -9.42
N GLU A 38 20.43 4.37 -8.85
CA GLU A 38 19.39 4.26 -7.84
C GLU A 38 19.72 5.07 -6.59
N ILE A 39 21.00 5.08 -6.16
CA ILE A 39 21.46 5.89 -5.04
C ILE A 39 21.28 7.38 -5.33
N LYS A 40 21.72 7.85 -6.50
CA LYS A 40 21.57 9.24 -6.92
C LYS A 40 20.10 9.66 -6.92
N ASN A 41 19.22 8.82 -7.44
CA ASN A 41 17.79 9.08 -7.48
C ASN A 41 17.19 9.15 -6.08
N LYS A 42 17.50 8.21 -5.20
CA LYS A 42 16.98 8.19 -3.82
C LYS A 42 17.49 9.38 -3.01
N SER A 43 18.70 9.88 -3.29
CA SER A 43 19.28 11.04 -2.61
C SER A 43 18.50 12.35 -2.81
N LEU A 44 17.66 12.43 -3.83
CA LEU A 44 16.82 13.61 -4.08
C LEU A 44 15.75 13.82 -3.00
N TYR A 45 15.35 12.76 -2.28
CA TYR A 45 14.28 12.81 -1.28
C TYR A 45 14.61 12.17 0.06
N LYS A 46 15.78 11.51 0.18
CA LYS A 46 16.26 10.92 1.43
C LYS A 46 17.62 11.50 1.81
N LYS A 47 17.77 11.79 3.10
CA LYS A 47 19.05 12.19 3.67
C LYS A 47 19.60 11.05 4.50
N TRP A 48 20.76 10.54 4.15
CA TRP A 48 21.50 9.58 4.93
C TRP A 48 22.58 10.27 5.76
N GLN A 49 22.87 9.78 6.93
CA GLN A 49 23.96 10.23 7.77
C GLN A 49 25.21 9.41 7.52
N TYR A 50 25.02 8.11 7.27
CA TYR A 50 26.11 7.16 7.07
C TYR A 50 25.90 6.33 5.81
N ALA A 51 27.01 5.98 5.15
CA ALA A 51 27.04 5.06 4.01
C ALA A 51 28.07 3.95 4.24
N VAL A 52 27.63 2.71 4.26
CA VAL A 52 28.54 1.55 4.27
C VAL A 52 28.83 1.16 2.83
N ILE A 53 30.09 1.23 2.39
CA ILE A 53 30.48 1.04 0.98
C ILE A 53 31.50 -0.09 0.87
N ASP A 54 31.20 -1.09 0.04
CA ASP A 54 32.10 -2.19 -0.29
C ASP A 54 33.13 -1.74 -1.33
N LYS A 55 34.43 -1.91 -1.03
CA LYS A 55 35.50 -1.61 -1.98
C LYS A 55 35.48 -2.43 -3.27
N LYS A 56 34.79 -3.57 -3.25
CA LYS A 56 34.67 -4.46 -4.42
C LYS A 56 33.62 -4.02 -5.42
N LEU A 57 32.87 -2.96 -5.13
CA LEU A 57 31.86 -2.44 -6.06
C LEU A 57 32.53 -1.86 -7.32
N PRO A 58 32.03 -2.15 -8.52
CA PRO A 58 32.57 -1.62 -9.77
C PRO A 58 32.56 -0.08 -9.82
N TRP A 59 31.61 0.54 -9.11
CA TRP A 59 31.40 1.99 -9.03
C TRP A 59 31.85 2.60 -7.68
N PHE A 60 32.76 1.94 -6.96
CA PHE A 60 33.23 2.37 -5.64
C PHE A 60 33.70 3.82 -5.60
N ASP A 61 34.60 4.22 -6.52
CA ASP A 61 35.16 5.58 -6.53
C ASP A 61 34.10 6.65 -6.81
N GLU A 62 33.11 6.32 -7.63
CA GLU A 62 31.99 7.19 -7.92
C GLU A 62 31.09 7.37 -6.71
N ALA A 63 30.76 6.27 -6.00
CA ALA A 63 29.99 6.31 -4.76
C ALA A 63 30.69 7.15 -3.69
N VAL A 64 32.00 6.95 -3.50
CA VAL A 64 32.79 7.71 -2.52
C VAL A 64 32.76 9.21 -2.82
N LYS A 65 32.94 9.59 -4.09
CA LYS A 65 32.85 11.02 -4.51
C LYS A 65 31.45 11.58 -4.27
N PHE A 66 30.42 10.82 -4.60
CA PHE A 66 29.03 11.22 -4.43
C PHE A 66 28.68 11.45 -2.96
N PHE A 67 28.95 10.47 -2.07
CA PHE A 67 28.61 10.60 -0.65
C PHE A 67 29.43 11.67 0.06
N LYS A 68 30.72 11.84 -0.26
CA LYS A 68 31.53 12.96 0.24
C LYS A 68 30.95 14.32 -0.14
N LYS A 69 30.49 14.48 -1.39
CA LYS A 69 29.84 15.71 -1.86
C LYS A 69 28.51 15.96 -1.15
N ALA A 70 27.78 14.89 -0.82
CA ALA A 70 26.51 14.96 -0.09
C ALA A 70 26.67 15.16 1.42
N GLY A 71 27.89 15.17 1.96
CA GLY A 71 28.15 15.31 3.39
C GLY A 71 27.81 14.06 4.21
N VAL A 72 27.73 12.90 3.55
CA VAL A 72 27.45 11.61 4.18
C VAL A 72 28.74 10.99 4.69
N GLU A 73 28.75 10.51 5.93
CA GLU A 73 29.92 9.86 6.52
C GLU A 73 30.06 8.43 6.00
N ILE A 74 31.27 8.03 5.56
CA ILE A 74 31.50 6.76 4.89
C ILE A 74 32.17 5.76 5.82
N ILE A 75 31.59 4.57 5.90
CA ILE A 75 32.13 3.39 6.56
C ILE A 75 32.54 2.40 5.47
N TYR A 76 33.81 1.99 5.47
CA TYR A 76 34.32 1.10 4.44
C TYR A 76 34.15 -0.37 4.82
N PHE A 77 33.53 -1.17 3.95
CA PHE A 77 33.43 -2.61 4.10
C PHE A 77 34.62 -3.32 3.44
N TYR A 78 35.27 -4.23 4.20
CA TYR A 78 36.46 -5.00 3.80
C TYR A 78 36.27 -6.49 4.12
N ASP A 79 35.14 -7.09 3.77
CA ASP A 79 34.80 -8.48 4.05
C ASP A 79 34.78 -8.86 5.56
N ASP A 80 34.89 -7.90 6.45
CA ASP A 80 34.84 -8.09 7.90
C ASP A 80 33.62 -7.38 8.50
N TYR A 81 32.57 -8.16 8.73
CA TYR A 81 31.31 -7.67 9.29
C TYR A 81 31.50 -7.13 10.71
N SER A 82 32.39 -7.75 11.50
CA SER A 82 32.59 -7.39 12.90
C SER A 82 33.14 -5.99 13.04
N LYS A 83 34.04 -5.61 12.13
CA LYS A 83 34.61 -4.23 12.07
C LYS A 83 33.56 -3.20 11.71
N VAL A 84 32.72 -3.48 10.69
CA VAL A 84 31.68 -2.54 10.29
C VAL A 84 30.64 -2.39 11.40
N ILE A 85 30.24 -3.48 12.05
CA ILE A 85 29.32 -3.43 13.18
C ILE A 85 29.90 -2.63 14.34
N ALA A 86 31.18 -2.83 14.65
CA ALA A 86 31.87 -2.08 15.70
C ALA A 86 31.95 -0.59 15.36
N GLU A 87 32.27 -0.23 14.11
CA GLU A 87 32.34 1.16 13.65
C GLU A 87 30.99 1.85 13.66
N ILE A 88 29.91 1.16 13.27
CA ILE A 88 28.53 1.70 13.38
C ILE A 88 28.18 1.95 14.86
N LYS A 89 28.48 1.02 15.78
CA LYS A 89 28.22 1.18 17.21
C LYS A 89 29.03 2.32 17.85
N ASP A 90 30.25 2.52 17.40
CA ASP A 90 31.09 3.61 17.89
C ASP A 90 30.56 4.97 17.48
N LYS A 91 30.06 5.07 16.23
CA LYS A 91 29.50 6.32 15.67
C LYS A 91 28.08 6.62 16.17
N ILE A 92 27.30 5.60 16.50
CA ILE A 92 25.92 5.71 16.99
C ILE A 92 25.84 5.01 18.34
N PRO A 93 26.17 5.72 19.45
CA PRO A 93 26.21 5.12 20.77
C PRO A 93 24.82 4.62 21.19
N GLU A 94 24.80 3.44 21.81
CA GLU A 94 23.57 2.95 22.47
C GLU A 94 23.12 3.98 23.53
N PRO A 95 21.80 4.21 23.68
CA PRO A 95 21.32 5.02 24.77
C PRO A 95 21.79 4.41 26.10
N PRO A 96 22.03 5.24 27.12
CA PRO A 96 22.40 4.73 28.43
C PRO A 96 21.33 3.71 28.87
N ARG A 97 21.74 2.48 29.08
CA ARG A 97 20.87 1.44 29.64
C ARG A 97 20.48 1.92 31.05
N ASP A 98 19.22 2.25 31.23
CA ASP A 98 18.68 2.37 32.58
C ASP A 98 19.02 1.06 33.29
N LYS A 99 19.79 1.18 34.38
CA LYS A 99 20.23 0.04 35.19
C LYS A 99 19.00 -0.77 35.56
N ILE A 100 18.88 -1.96 34.99
CA ILE A 100 18.00 -2.99 35.53
C ILE A 100 18.59 -3.32 36.89
N ILE A 101 17.90 -2.92 37.94
CA ILE A 101 18.20 -3.32 39.32
C ILE A 101 17.85 -4.81 39.37
N GLU A 102 18.88 -5.64 39.28
CA GLU A 102 18.77 -7.06 39.62
C GLU A 102 18.49 -7.17 41.11
N ASP A 103 17.37 -7.78 41.44
CA ASP A 103 16.87 -8.07 42.73
C ASP A 103 17.79 -9.08 43.43
N GLU A 104 18.79 -8.64 44.20
CA GLU A 104 19.57 -9.49 45.09
C GLU A 104 18.91 -9.61 46.45
N SER A 105 18.41 -10.81 46.69
CA SER A 105 18.25 -11.52 47.98
C SER A 105 18.31 -10.72 49.29
N LEU A 106 17.23 -10.83 50.04
CA LEU A 106 17.08 -10.54 51.45
C LEU A 106 18.09 -11.31 52.34
N PRO A 107 18.51 -10.67 53.44
CA PRO A 107 18.62 -11.35 54.73
C PRO A 107 17.70 -10.74 55.79
N GLU A 108 17.16 -11.65 56.60
CA GLU A 108 16.40 -11.39 57.84
C GLU A 108 17.22 -10.66 58.89
N GLU A 109 16.52 -9.91 59.67
CA GLU A 109 16.56 -9.69 61.12
C GLU A 109 16.54 -8.23 61.61
N ALA A 110 15.53 -8.00 62.37
CA ALA A 110 15.42 -7.44 63.72
C ALA A 110 15.12 -5.93 63.91
N LYS A 111 13.85 -5.73 64.32
CA LYS A 111 13.37 -4.95 65.49
C LYS A 111 13.90 -3.51 65.72
N LYS A 112 13.07 -2.50 65.58
CA LYS A 112 12.40 -1.75 66.69
C LYS A 112 11.72 -0.49 66.13
N ALA A 113 10.63 -0.15 66.79
CA ALA A 113 9.69 0.93 66.58
C ALA A 113 10.31 2.32 66.43
N ASP A 114 9.76 3.15 65.54
CA ASP A 114 9.21 4.43 65.96
C ASP A 114 8.27 5.04 64.93
N THR A 115 7.29 5.74 65.40
CA THR A 115 6.14 6.35 64.75
C THR A 115 6.55 7.43 63.77
N SER A 116 6.23 7.27 62.46
CA SER A 116 6.11 8.40 61.55
C SER A 116 5.17 8.06 60.37
N VAL A 117 4.35 9.02 60.05
CA VAL A 117 3.24 9.05 59.13
C VAL A 117 3.57 8.39 57.79
N THR A 118 2.92 7.26 57.48
CA THR A 118 3.09 6.52 56.21
C THR A 118 2.23 7.18 55.15
N TYR A 119 2.84 7.90 54.20
CA TYR A 119 2.22 8.24 52.93
C TYR A 119 2.12 6.92 52.12
N ILE A 120 0.89 6.44 51.93
CA ILE A 120 0.61 5.35 51.04
C ILE A 120 0.66 5.90 49.59
N GLU A 121 1.81 5.82 48.96
CA GLU A 121 1.88 5.99 47.49
C GLU A 121 1.14 4.82 46.86
N LYS A 122 -0.02 5.13 46.28
CA LYS A 122 -0.72 4.17 45.40
C LYS A 122 0.19 3.89 44.21
N PRO A 123 0.53 2.62 43.91
CA PRO A 123 1.29 2.29 42.71
C PRO A 123 0.49 2.73 41.49
N VAL A 124 0.95 3.76 40.80
CA VAL A 124 0.42 4.13 39.49
C VAL A 124 0.92 3.09 38.53
N THR A 125 0.10 2.09 38.31
CA THR A 125 0.35 1.11 37.21
C THR A 125 0.27 1.90 35.92
N LYS A 126 1.42 2.33 35.37
CA LYS A 126 1.50 2.81 34.01
C LYS A 126 1.18 1.61 33.11
N ILE A 127 -0.05 1.53 32.63
CA ILE A 127 -0.39 0.65 31.53
C ILE A 127 0.37 1.19 30.31
N VAL A 128 1.54 0.63 30.04
CA VAL A 128 2.24 0.85 28.79
C VAL A 128 1.47 0.05 27.75
N GLU A 129 0.55 0.69 27.05
CA GLU A 129 -0.04 0.11 25.86
C GLU A 129 1.09 -0.15 24.84
N LYS A 130 1.58 -1.37 24.83
CA LYS A 130 2.51 -1.84 23.82
C LYS A 130 1.69 -1.92 22.52
N LYS A 131 1.74 -0.88 21.69
CA LYS A 131 1.17 -0.92 20.34
C LYS A 131 1.94 -1.96 19.56
N ILE A 132 1.39 -3.17 19.50
CA ILE A 132 1.87 -4.19 18.58
C ILE A 132 1.41 -3.71 17.20
N TYR A 133 2.36 -3.20 16.40
CA TYR A 133 2.13 -2.96 14.99
C TYR A 133 2.08 -4.32 14.29
N THR A 134 0.89 -4.91 14.21
CA THR A 134 0.64 -6.00 13.30
C THR A 134 0.70 -5.41 11.90
N GLY A 135 1.65 -5.84 11.08
CA GLY A 135 1.71 -5.45 9.66
C GLY A 135 0.38 -5.83 8.98
N ILE A 136 0.03 -5.11 7.92
CA ILE A 136 -1.10 -5.51 7.08
C ILE A 136 -0.69 -6.78 6.36
N GLU A 137 -1.43 -7.87 6.59
CA GLU A 137 -1.24 -9.13 5.89
C GLU A 137 -1.51 -8.93 4.39
N LYS A 138 -0.68 -9.55 3.53
CA LYS A 138 -0.86 -9.44 2.08
C LYS A 138 -2.21 -10.03 1.68
N LYS A 139 -3.00 -9.24 0.94
CA LYS A 139 -4.32 -9.62 0.43
C LYS A 139 -4.40 -9.44 -1.07
N ILE A 140 -4.89 -10.46 -1.75
CA ILE A 140 -5.16 -10.47 -3.19
C ILE A 140 -6.67 -10.53 -3.37
N ILE A 141 -7.23 -9.53 -4.03
CA ILE A 141 -8.66 -9.32 -4.16
C ILE A 141 -9.02 -9.22 -5.65
N VAL A 142 -9.82 -10.15 -6.14
CA VAL A 142 -10.40 -10.06 -7.49
C VAL A 142 -11.66 -9.21 -7.42
N ILE A 143 -11.76 -8.20 -8.27
CA ILE A 143 -12.97 -7.38 -8.45
C ILE A 143 -13.54 -7.68 -9.83
N CYS A 144 -14.76 -8.16 -9.85
CA CYS A 144 -15.47 -8.51 -11.07
C CYS A 144 -16.85 -7.90 -11.10
N SER A 145 -17.47 -7.91 -12.25
CA SER A 145 -18.84 -7.45 -12.43
C SER A 145 -19.74 -8.53 -13.05
N LEU A 146 -21.00 -8.53 -12.64
CA LEU A 146 -21.99 -9.44 -13.19
C LEU A 146 -22.29 -9.10 -14.66
N SER A 147 -22.33 -7.80 -14.97
CA SER A 147 -22.64 -7.28 -16.31
C SER A 147 -21.63 -6.18 -16.69
N ARG A 148 -21.52 -5.92 -17.99
CA ARG A 148 -20.78 -4.75 -18.48
C ARG A 148 -21.34 -3.47 -17.83
N CYS A 149 -20.48 -2.50 -17.60
CA CYS A 149 -20.83 -1.22 -17.01
C CYS A 149 -21.42 -1.27 -15.59
N ALA A 150 -21.38 -2.41 -14.87
CA ALA A 150 -21.79 -2.45 -13.46
C ALA A 150 -20.86 -1.62 -12.55
N GLY A 151 -19.66 -1.26 -13.04
CA GLY A 151 -18.75 -0.32 -12.39
C GLY A 151 -17.66 -0.98 -11.54
N SER A 152 -17.23 -2.20 -11.86
CA SER A 152 -16.10 -2.86 -11.18
C SER A 152 -14.85 -2.00 -11.20
N THR A 153 -14.48 -1.43 -12.34
CA THR A 153 -13.34 -0.52 -12.48
C THR A 153 -13.47 0.71 -11.58
N THR A 154 -14.66 1.33 -11.54
CA THR A 154 -14.92 2.47 -10.64
C THR A 154 -14.73 2.07 -9.17
N VAL A 155 -15.27 0.91 -8.77
CA VAL A 155 -15.10 0.38 -7.40
C VAL A 155 -13.63 0.11 -7.09
N THR A 156 -12.90 -0.54 -8.01
CA THR A 156 -11.47 -0.83 -7.88
C THR A 156 -10.65 0.44 -7.65
N LEU A 157 -10.84 1.44 -8.52
CA LEU A 157 -10.12 2.71 -8.43
C LEU A 157 -10.41 3.45 -7.12
N ASN A 158 -11.68 3.48 -6.70
CA ASN A 158 -12.06 4.14 -5.46
C ASN A 158 -11.56 3.40 -4.20
N LEU A 159 -11.52 2.07 -4.20
CA LEU A 159 -10.91 1.28 -3.11
C LEU A 159 -9.40 1.54 -3.02
N ALA A 160 -8.69 1.50 -4.13
CA ALA A 160 -7.26 1.80 -4.17
C ALA A 160 -6.98 3.22 -3.67
N LYS A 161 -7.78 4.21 -4.12
CA LYS A 161 -7.65 5.60 -3.65
C LYS A 161 -8.02 5.76 -2.18
N TYR A 162 -8.98 5.01 -1.68
CA TYR A 162 -9.32 5.01 -0.26
C TYR A 162 -8.14 4.52 0.59
N LEU A 163 -7.49 3.40 0.20
CA LEU A 163 -6.27 2.92 0.85
C LEU A 163 -5.12 3.94 0.75
N SER A 164 -4.93 4.55 -0.42
CA SER A 164 -3.97 5.64 -0.61
C SER A 164 -4.19 6.79 0.38
N ASN A 165 -5.44 7.19 0.60
CA ASN A 165 -5.80 8.22 1.59
C ASN A 165 -5.50 7.79 3.04
N LEU A 166 -5.44 6.49 3.29
CA LEU A 166 -4.99 5.89 4.55
C LEU A 166 -3.47 5.69 4.62
N ASN A 167 -2.70 6.15 3.63
CA ASN A 167 -1.26 5.90 3.44
C ASN A 167 -0.90 4.40 3.36
N ILE A 168 -1.82 3.57 2.89
CA ILE A 168 -1.59 2.15 2.62
C ILE A 168 -1.28 1.99 1.14
N LEU A 169 -0.10 1.44 0.82
CA LEU A 169 0.27 1.10 -0.54
C LEU A 169 -0.65 0.00 -1.06
N SER A 170 -1.14 0.13 -2.28
CA SER A 170 -1.92 -0.91 -2.95
C SER A 170 -1.45 -1.08 -4.39
N SER A 171 -1.70 -2.25 -4.98
CA SER A 171 -1.51 -2.49 -6.41
C SER A 171 -2.86 -2.60 -7.09
N VAL A 172 -2.95 -2.08 -8.30
CA VAL A 172 -4.10 -2.29 -9.20
C VAL A 172 -3.59 -3.00 -10.45
N ILE A 173 -4.13 -4.19 -10.68
CA ILE A 173 -3.86 -5.01 -11.85
C ILE A 173 -5.08 -4.97 -12.76
N GLU A 174 -4.88 -4.63 -14.04
CA GLU A 174 -5.85 -4.83 -15.11
C GLU A 174 -5.28 -5.87 -16.07
N PRO A 175 -5.75 -7.14 -16.01
CA PRO A 175 -5.29 -8.17 -16.94
C PRO A 175 -5.84 -7.89 -18.33
N PRO A 176 -5.10 -8.23 -19.40
CA PRO A 176 -5.52 -7.96 -20.78
C PRO A 176 -6.54 -8.98 -21.30
N THR A 177 -7.50 -9.36 -20.44
CA THR A 177 -8.63 -10.24 -20.80
C THR A 177 -9.76 -9.50 -21.51
N ARG A 178 -9.69 -8.18 -21.48
CA ARG A 178 -10.56 -7.23 -22.17
C ARG A 178 -9.73 -6.04 -22.66
N GLY A 179 -10.33 -5.07 -23.34
CA GLY A 179 -9.64 -3.83 -23.70
C GLY A 179 -9.20 -3.08 -22.45
N PRO A 180 -8.01 -2.45 -22.46
CA PRO A 180 -7.52 -1.67 -21.34
C PRO A 180 -8.38 -0.42 -21.12
N GLU A 181 -8.92 -0.25 -19.91
CA GLU A 181 -9.74 0.91 -19.57
C GLU A 181 -8.98 1.84 -18.60
N ILE A 182 -8.24 1.25 -17.64
CA ILE A 182 -7.61 2.00 -16.55
C ILE A 182 -6.54 2.95 -17.08
N PHE A 183 -5.81 2.57 -18.13
CA PHE A 183 -4.78 3.41 -18.77
C PHE A 183 -5.30 4.83 -19.07
N ASN A 184 -6.46 4.89 -19.73
CA ASN A 184 -7.10 6.16 -20.10
C ASN A 184 -7.76 6.83 -18.89
N TRP A 185 -8.37 6.05 -17.98
CA TRP A 185 -8.99 6.60 -16.78
C TRP A 185 -8.05 7.42 -15.90
N ILE A 186 -6.82 6.98 -15.76
CA ILE A 186 -5.82 7.64 -14.92
C ILE A 186 -4.93 8.61 -15.70
N GLY A 187 -5.11 8.75 -17.01
CA GLY A 187 -4.39 9.68 -17.87
C GLY A 187 -2.89 9.43 -17.90
N VAL A 188 -2.47 8.20 -18.26
CA VAL A 188 -1.05 7.85 -18.29
C VAL A 188 -0.27 8.76 -19.24
N GLU A 189 -0.80 9.00 -20.46
CA GLU A 189 -0.14 9.87 -21.46
C GLU A 189 0.06 11.29 -20.94
N GLU A 190 -0.97 11.88 -20.35
CA GLU A 190 -0.90 13.24 -19.81
C GLU A 190 0.05 13.37 -18.64
N ARG A 191 0.22 12.30 -17.87
CA ARG A 191 1.20 12.26 -16.78
C ARG A 191 2.61 12.13 -17.30
N GLU A 192 2.86 11.26 -18.29
CA GLU A 192 4.17 11.14 -18.94
C GLU A 192 4.61 12.47 -19.55
N VAL A 193 3.73 13.19 -20.25
CA VAL A 193 4.04 14.51 -20.83
C VAL A 193 4.39 15.54 -19.76
N LYS A 194 3.70 15.54 -18.61
CA LYS A 194 4.00 16.46 -17.50
C LYS A 194 5.32 16.13 -16.82
N ASP A 195 5.67 14.86 -16.72
CA ASP A 195 6.87 14.39 -16.05
C ASP A 195 8.13 14.49 -16.94
N THR A 196 7.98 14.60 -18.28
CA THR A 196 9.12 14.74 -19.24
C THR A 196 9.88 16.06 -19.11
N GLY A 197 9.46 16.98 -18.24
CA GLY A 197 10.23 18.18 -17.86
C GLY A 197 11.51 17.91 -17.04
N GLY A 198 11.86 16.65 -16.75
CA GLY A 198 13.07 16.24 -16.05
C GLY A 198 12.92 14.92 -15.31
N SER A 199 13.41 13.82 -15.83
CA SER A 199 13.43 12.47 -15.25
C SER A 199 12.05 11.80 -15.06
N GLY A 200 11.20 11.82 -16.10
CA GLY A 200 9.86 11.22 -16.03
C GLY A 200 9.87 9.71 -15.83
N ASN A 201 9.05 9.23 -14.91
CA ASN A 201 8.71 7.81 -14.82
C ASN A 201 8.06 7.38 -16.13
N VAL A 202 8.84 6.75 -17.00
CA VAL A 202 8.32 6.17 -18.24
C VAL A 202 7.40 5.02 -17.86
N PHE A 203 6.16 5.07 -18.33
CA PHE A 203 5.19 4.01 -18.09
C PHE A 203 5.69 2.67 -18.64
N TYR A 204 5.67 1.66 -17.81
CA TYR A 204 6.08 0.30 -18.14
C TYR A 204 4.89 -0.65 -18.06
N SER A 205 4.52 -1.23 -19.20
CA SER A 205 3.38 -2.15 -19.26
C SER A 205 3.82 -3.60 -19.01
N TYR A 206 3.66 -4.07 -17.79
CA TYR A 206 3.91 -5.46 -17.41
C TYR A 206 3.16 -6.48 -18.28
N PRO A 207 1.86 -6.28 -18.63
CA PRO A 207 1.15 -7.21 -19.49
C PRO A 207 1.82 -7.41 -20.84
N HIS A 208 2.32 -6.35 -21.49
CA HIS A 208 2.99 -6.46 -22.79
C HIS A 208 4.34 -7.17 -22.71
N GLU A 209 5.11 -6.92 -21.64
CA GLU A 209 6.39 -7.59 -21.45
C GLU A 209 6.22 -9.09 -21.20
N ILE A 210 5.24 -9.44 -20.35
CA ILE A 210 4.90 -10.85 -20.09
C ILE A 210 4.41 -11.54 -21.37
N SER A 211 3.56 -10.88 -22.15
CA SER A 211 3.05 -11.40 -23.41
C SER A 211 4.17 -11.65 -24.44
N SER A 212 5.19 -10.80 -24.44
CA SER A 212 6.37 -10.92 -25.31
C SER A 212 7.39 -11.96 -24.79
N GLY A 213 7.12 -12.65 -23.69
CA GLY A 213 8.04 -13.61 -23.09
C GLY A 213 9.28 -12.99 -22.43
N ASN A 214 9.27 -11.69 -22.21
CA ASN A 214 10.37 -10.99 -21.58
C ASN A 214 10.42 -11.30 -20.06
N ARG A 215 11.63 -11.48 -19.52
CA ARG A 215 11.79 -11.56 -18.07
C ARG A 215 11.48 -10.20 -17.46
N LEU A 216 10.60 -10.19 -16.47
CA LEU A 216 10.37 -9.03 -15.64
C LEU A 216 11.67 -8.77 -14.85
N LYS A 217 12.49 -7.83 -15.33
CA LYS A 217 13.67 -7.36 -14.58
C LYS A 217 13.19 -6.38 -13.52
N ASN A 218 14.00 -6.17 -12.47
CA ASN A 218 13.80 -5.12 -11.47
C ASN A 218 13.66 -3.77 -12.16
N ARG A 219 12.44 -3.35 -12.43
CA ARG A 219 12.14 -2.08 -13.05
C ARG A 219 11.38 -1.20 -12.08
N ALA A 220 11.53 0.11 -12.25
CA ALA A 220 10.77 1.06 -11.49
C ALA A 220 9.27 0.79 -11.71
N GLU A 221 8.57 0.50 -10.62
CA GLU A 221 7.13 0.36 -10.61
C GLU A 221 6.50 1.71 -10.99
N TYR A 222 5.48 1.70 -11.85
CA TYR A 222 4.73 2.92 -12.14
C TYR A 222 3.82 3.23 -10.95
N ILE A 223 4.28 4.13 -10.09
CA ILE A 223 3.62 4.47 -8.83
C ILE A 223 3.20 5.92 -8.83
N PHE A 224 1.93 6.17 -8.63
CA PHE A 224 1.44 7.48 -8.23
C PHE A 224 0.24 7.35 -7.29
N ASP A 225 -0.03 8.37 -6.51
CA ASP A 225 -1.08 8.35 -5.47
C ASP A 225 -0.95 7.18 -4.48
N ASN A 226 0.27 6.71 -4.22
CA ASN A 226 0.54 5.52 -3.39
C ASN A 226 -0.16 4.24 -3.90
N ILE A 227 -0.27 4.11 -5.24
CA ILE A 227 -0.84 2.97 -5.94
C ILE A 227 0.15 2.51 -7.00
N VAL A 228 0.46 1.20 -7.00
CA VAL A 228 1.26 0.55 -8.05
C VAL A 228 0.32 0.16 -9.18
N TRP A 229 0.58 0.65 -10.38
CA TRP A 229 -0.27 0.42 -11.55
C TRP A 229 0.34 -0.65 -12.46
N ILE A 230 -0.33 -1.79 -12.56
CA ILE A 230 0.09 -2.94 -13.35
C ILE A 230 -0.98 -3.17 -14.43
N ILE A 231 -0.92 -2.34 -15.47
CA ILE A 231 -1.97 -2.24 -16.49
C ILE A 231 -1.37 -2.34 -17.89
N ALA A 232 -2.22 -2.65 -18.87
CA ALA A 232 -1.80 -2.68 -20.27
C ALA A 232 -1.66 -1.26 -20.84
N ASP A 233 -0.76 -1.10 -21.81
CA ASP A 233 -0.57 0.15 -22.55
C ASP A 233 -1.53 0.15 -23.75
N ASP A 234 -2.52 1.06 -23.74
CA ASP A 234 -3.53 1.14 -24.80
C ASP A 234 -2.98 1.61 -26.14
N ARG A 235 -1.78 2.18 -26.16
CA ARG A 235 -1.06 2.60 -27.39
C ARG A 235 -0.42 1.42 -28.13
N LYS A 236 -0.24 0.28 -27.47
CA LYS A 236 0.36 -0.92 -28.02
C LYS A 236 -0.69 -1.85 -28.62
N GLU A 237 -0.22 -2.82 -29.42
CA GLU A 237 -1.11 -3.84 -29.94
C GLU A 237 -1.82 -4.61 -28.84
N LYS A 238 -3.08 -4.95 -29.08
CA LYS A 238 -3.89 -5.71 -28.12
C LYS A 238 -3.29 -7.10 -27.91
N ILE A 239 -3.09 -7.43 -26.62
CA ILE A 239 -2.61 -8.74 -26.21
C ILE A 239 -3.69 -9.79 -26.50
N LYS A 240 -3.30 -10.86 -27.20
CA LYS A 240 -4.18 -12.00 -27.53
C LYS A 240 -3.73 -13.24 -26.76
N ASN A 241 -4.64 -14.18 -26.57
CA ASN A 241 -4.34 -15.50 -25.97
C ASN A 241 -3.66 -15.44 -24.60
N TRP A 242 -4.19 -14.58 -23.70
CA TRP A 242 -3.68 -14.43 -22.35
C TRP A 242 -3.88 -15.70 -21.53
N GLN A 243 -2.78 -16.29 -21.06
CA GLN A 243 -2.74 -17.57 -20.36
C GLN A 243 -2.74 -17.41 -18.84
N TYR A 244 -3.17 -18.46 -18.13
CA TYR A 244 -3.14 -18.48 -16.65
C TYR A 244 -1.72 -18.29 -16.07
N SER A 245 -0.70 -18.89 -16.68
CA SER A 245 0.69 -18.71 -16.27
C SER A 245 1.17 -17.26 -16.36
N GLN A 246 0.71 -16.53 -17.37
CA GLN A 246 0.97 -15.10 -17.54
C GLN A 246 0.21 -14.26 -16.49
N MET A 247 -1.01 -14.69 -16.16
CA MET A 247 -1.79 -14.08 -15.09
C MET A 247 -1.09 -14.20 -13.72
N LEU A 248 -0.53 -15.38 -13.41
CA LEU A 248 0.26 -15.59 -12.18
C LEU A 248 1.51 -14.70 -12.16
N GLN A 249 2.21 -14.53 -13.28
CA GLN A 249 3.36 -13.63 -13.38
C GLN A 249 2.94 -12.17 -13.10
N LEU A 250 1.78 -11.77 -13.59
CA LEU A 250 1.24 -10.43 -13.37
C LEU A 250 0.91 -10.19 -11.89
N VAL A 251 0.26 -11.18 -11.25
CA VAL A 251 -0.01 -11.14 -9.82
C VAL A 251 1.30 -11.11 -9.01
N TYR A 252 2.30 -11.89 -9.41
CA TYR A 252 3.61 -11.88 -8.77
C TYR A 252 4.32 -10.53 -8.90
N ALA A 253 4.14 -9.83 -10.02
CA ALA A 253 4.70 -8.49 -10.24
C ALA A 253 4.17 -7.44 -9.25
N SER A 254 3.03 -7.66 -8.58
CA SER A 254 2.49 -6.79 -7.54
C SER A 254 3.22 -6.90 -6.18
N GLY A 255 4.34 -7.57 -6.13
CA GLY A 255 5.04 -8.17 -4.98
C GLY A 255 5.14 -7.37 -3.69
N THR A 256 5.30 -6.05 -3.73
CA THR A 256 5.58 -5.20 -2.56
C THR A 256 4.33 -4.64 -1.88
N ALA A 257 3.21 -4.51 -2.60
CA ALA A 257 1.99 -3.94 -2.04
C ALA A 257 1.27 -4.93 -1.09
N PRO A 258 0.88 -4.49 0.12
CA PRO A 258 0.12 -5.33 1.05
C PRO A 258 -1.28 -5.66 0.54
N VAL A 259 -1.87 -4.84 -0.34
CA VAL A 259 -3.18 -5.10 -0.93
C VAL A 259 -3.09 -5.01 -2.45
N THR A 260 -3.52 -6.06 -3.13
CA THR A 260 -3.56 -6.14 -4.59
C THR A 260 -5.00 -6.28 -5.05
N PHE A 261 -5.48 -5.33 -5.84
CA PHE A 261 -6.77 -5.41 -6.53
C PHE A 261 -6.57 -5.87 -7.98
N ILE A 262 -7.34 -6.85 -8.41
CA ILE A 262 -7.33 -7.36 -9.78
C ILE A 262 -8.69 -7.06 -10.41
N ASP A 263 -8.74 -6.05 -11.29
CA ASP A 263 -9.97 -5.68 -12.00
C ASP A 263 -10.14 -6.53 -13.25
N VAL A 264 -10.98 -7.53 -13.17
CA VAL A 264 -11.29 -8.41 -14.30
C VAL A 264 -12.56 -8.01 -15.05
N GLY A 265 -13.28 -6.99 -14.58
CA GLY A 265 -14.53 -6.57 -15.17
C GLY A 265 -15.56 -7.69 -15.25
N ASP A 266 -16.16 -7.90 -16.42
CA ASP A 266 -17.10 -9.00 -16.69
C ASP A 266 -16.41 -10.30 -17.13
N GLY A 267 -15.06 -10.32 -17.14
CA GLY A 267 -14.22 -11.44 -17.60
C GLY A 267 -13.87 -12.48 -16.53
N ILE A 268 -14.64 -12.61 -15.44
CA ILE A 268 -14.34 -13.53 -14.34
C ILE A 268 -14.24 -15.00 -14.77
N PHE A 269 -14.93 -15.41 -15.82
CA PHE A 269 -14.90 -16.78 -16.33
C PHE A 269 -13.89 -16.99 -17.47
N HIS A 270 -13.06 -15.98 -17.76
CA HIS A 270 -11.95 -16.15 -18.69
C HIS A 270 -11.01 -17.25 -18.18
N GLU A 271 -10.51 -18.10 -19.09
CA GLU A 271 -9.68 -19.26 -18.75
C GLU A 271 -8.43 -18.93 -17.91
N SER A 272 -7.88 -17.74 -18.08
CA SER A 272 -6.73 -17.27 -17.29
C SER A 272 -7.11 -16.75 -15.89
N VAL A 273 -8.37 -16.39 -15.66
CA VAL A 273 -8.86 -15.81 -14.39
C VAL A 273 -9.51 -16.86 -13.51
N LYS A 274 -10.33 -17.73 -14.10
CA LYS A 274 -11.11 -18.73 -13.35
C LYS A 274 -10.29 -19.57 -12.36
N PRO A 275 -9.10 -20.09 -12.72
CA PRO A 275 -8.27 -20.85 -11.78
C PRO A 275 -7.74 -20.02 -10.62
N LEU A 276 -7.60 -18.69 -10.80
CA LEU A 276 -7.12 -17.79 -9.74
C LEU A 276 -8.11 -17.64 -8.59
N LEU A 277 -9.41 -17.83 -8.83
CA LEU A 277 -10.46 -17.61 -7.85
C LEU A 277 -10.34 -18.49 -6.60
N SER A 278 -9.72 -19.65 -6.70
CA SER A 278 -9.44 -20.54 -5.57
C SER A 278 -8.21 -20.15 -4.75
N ALA A 279 -7.38 -19.22 -5.25
CA ALA A 279 -6.10 -18.85 -4.65
C ALA A 279 -6.09 -17.40 -4.12
N VAL A 280 -7.19 -16.65 -4.29
CA VAL A 280 -7.29 -15.27 -3.81
C VAL A 280 -7.99 -15.19 -2.46
N ASP A 281 -7.70 -14.13 -1.70
CA ASP A 281 -8.30 -13.92 -0.38
C ASP A 281 -9.78 -13.50 -0.47
N PHE A 282 -10.15 -12.71 -1.48
CA PHE A 282 -11.52 -12.24 -1.68
C PHE A 282 -11.87 -12.10 -3.16
N VAL A 283 -13.13 -12.35 -3.46
CA VAL A 283 -13.76 -12.05 -4.75
C VAL A 283 -14.90 -11.07 -4.52
N PHE A 284 -14.80 -9.85 -5.01
CA PHE A 284 -15.86 -8.85 -4.93
C PHE A 284 -16.65 -8.83 -6.24
N LEU A 285 -17.89 -9.29 -6.19
CA LEU A 285 -18.82 -9.21 -7.31
C LEU A 285 -19.60 -7.90 -7.24
N VAL A 286 -19.33 -7.01 -8.19
CA VAL A 286 -20.04 -5.74 -8.34
C VAL A 286 -21.30 -5.96 -9.17
N ILE A 287 -22.43 -5.61 -8.61
CA ILE A 287 -23.76 -5.78 -9.20
C ILE A 287 -24.40 -4.41 -9.39
N ASP A 288 -24.87 -4.15 -10.59
CA ASP A 288 -25.76 -3.03 -10.89
C ASP A 288 -27.19 -3.44 -10.51
N PRO A 289 -27.93 -2.63 -9.76
CA PRO A 289 -29.24 -3.01 -9.24
C PRO A 289 -30.37 -3.09 -10.28
N PHE A 290 -30.07 -2.93 -11.57
CA PHE A 290 -31.05 -3.12 -12.62
C PHE A 290 -31.49 -4.58 -12.73
N PRO A 291 -32.79 -4.91 -12.48
CA PRO A 291 -33.27 -6.29 -12.51
C PRO A 291 -33.02 -7.00 -13.84
N THR A 292 -33.08 -6.28 -14.96
CA THR A 292 -32.80 -6.83 -16.30
C THR A 292 -31.36 -7.27 -16.44
N SER A 293 -30.37 -6.52 -15.90
CA SER A 293 -28.96 -6.90 -15.90
C SER A 293 -28.71 -8.21 -15.15
N CYS A 294 -29.37 -8.35 -14.01
CA CYS A 294 -29.29 -9.57 -13.19
C CYS A 294 -29.95 -10.77 -13.87
N LYS A 295 -31.14 -10.58 -14.48
CA LYS A 295 -31.85 -11.66 -15.18
C LYS A 295 -31.06 -12.19 -16.39
N VAL A 296 -30.52 -11.31 -17.22
CA VAL A 296 -29.73 -11.69 -18.40
C VAL A 296 -28.45 -12.43 -18.01
N ASN A 297 -27.85 -12.09 -16.87
CA ASN A 297 -26.63 -12.70 -16.37
C ASN A 297 -26.83 -13.76 -15.29
N ASN A 298 -28.07 -14.27 -15.14
CA ASN A 298 -28.42 -15.22 -14.09
C ASN A 298 -27.53 -16.48 -14.10
N GLY A 299 -27.14 -16.99 -15.27
CA GLY A 299 -26.21 -18.13 -15.37
C GLY A 299 -24.85 -17.86 -14.73
N LYS A 300 -24.28 -16.68 -14.99
CA LYS A 300 -23.02 -16.24 -14.35
C LYS A 300 -23.20 -16.10 -12.82
N PHE A 301 -24.31 -15.54 -12.39
CA PHE A 301 -24.61 -15.35 -10.99
C PHE A 301 -24.72 -16.69 -10.24
N LEU A 302 -25.45 -17.66 -10.80
CA LEU A 302 -25.58 -19.00 -10.23
C LEU A 302 -24.23 -19.73 -10.14
N GLU A 303 -23.35 -19.58 -11.16
CA GLU A 303 -22.00 -20.16 -11.11
C GLU A 303 -21.17 -19.55 -9.99
N LEU A 304 -21.26 -18.23 -9.76
CA LEU A 304 -20.59 -17.56 -8.64
C LEU A 304 -21.15 -17.97 -7.28
N LEU A 305 -22.45 -18.15 -7.15
CA LEU A 305 -23.07 -18.73 -5.94
C LEU A 305 -22.56 -20.15 -5.69
N LYS A 306 -22.41 -20.95 -6.72
CA LYS A 306 -21.83 -22.30 -6.63
C LYS A 306 -20.37 -22.23 -6.16
N LEU A 307 -19.54 -21.34 -6.72
CA LEU A 307 -18.18 -21.13 -6.23
C LEU A 307 -18.15 -20.69 -4.75
N LYS A 308 -19.04 -19.81 -4.36
CA LYS A 308 -19.21 -19.40 -2.95
C LYS A 308 -19.55 -20.59 -2.05
N SER A 309 -20.48 -21.46 -2.45
CA SER A 309 -20.84 -22.67 -1.69
C SER A 309 -19.69 -23.70 -1.61
N GLN A 310 -18.74 -23.62 -2.52
CA GLN A 310 -17.51 -24.44 -2.53
C GLN A 310 -16.35 -23.81 -1.73
N GLY A 311 -16.61 -22.72 -1.00
CA GLY A 311 -15.63 -22.08 -0.13
C GLY A 311 -14.87 -20.92 -0.76
N CYS A 312 -15.16 -20.53 -2.02
CA CYS A 312 -14.60 -19.31 -2.59
C CYS A 312 -15.14 -18.07 -1.84
N PRO A 313 -14.29 -17.14 -1.41
CA PRO A 313 -14.69 -16.01 -0.57
C PRO A 313 -15.37 -14.88 -1.39
N VAL A 314 -16.55 -15.19 -1.95
CA VAL A 314 -17.32 -14.25 -2.79
C VAL A 314 -18.19 -13.35 -1.93
N HIS A 315 -18.01 -12.04 -2.10
CA HIS A 315 -18.82 -10.98 -1.48
C HIS A 315 -19.49 -10.13 -2.55
N PHE A 316 -20.74 -9.72 -2.29
CA PHE A 316 -21.52 -8.90 -3.21
C PHE A 316 -21.41 -7.43 -2.84
N ILE A 317 -21.18 -6.58 -3.82
CA ILE A 317 -21.17 -5.12 -3.70
C ILE A 317 -22.22 -4.58 -4.68
N ILE A 318 -23.25 -3.93 -4.15
CA ILE A 318 -24.26 -3.30 -4.99
C ILE A 318 -23.79 -1.90 -5.30
N ASN A 319 -23.54 -1.61 -6.58
CA ASN A 319 -23.09 -0.31 -7.04
C ASN A 319 -24.24 0.48 -7.69
N LYS A 320 -24.13 1.78 -7.76
CA LYS A 320 -25.16 2.69 -8.31
C LYS A 320 -26.50 2.61 -7.58
N TRP A 321 -26.45 2.35 -6.29
CA TRP A 321 -27.64 2.30 -5.46
C TRP A 321 -28.34 3.65 -5.40
N ASN A 322 -29.67 3.68 -5.55
CA ASN A 322 -30.47 4.88 -5.40
C ASN A 322 -31.82 4.59 -4.70
N SER A 323 -32.46 5.66 -4.23
CA SER A 323 -33.71 5.56 -3.45
C SER A 323 -34.94 5.07 -4.25
N GLY A 324 -34.83 4.96 -5.57
CA GLY A 324 -35.92 4.41 -6.42
C GLY A 324 -35.94 2.87 -6.44
N ILE A 325 -34.98 2.22 -5.76
CA ILE A 325 -34.90 0.77 -5.70
C ILE A 325 -35.43 0.30 -4.35
N GLU A 326 -36.43 -0.61 -4.39
CA GLU A 326 -36.92 -1.24 -3.17
C GLU A 326 -35.94 -2.31 -2.68
N GLU A 327 -35.22 -2.00 -1.59
CA GLU A 327 -34.14 -2.82 -1.05
C GLU A 327 -34.59 -4.25 -0.78
N LYS A 328 -35.75 -4.43 -0.13
CA LYS A 328 -36.26 -5.75 0.24
C LYS A 328 -36.52 -6.63 -0.98
N GLU A 329 -37.14 -6.06 -2.03
CA GLU A 329 -37.39 -6.78 -3.27
C GLU A 329 -36.11 -7.17 -3.97
N PHE A 330 -35.16 -6.23 -4.02
CA PHE A 330 -33.87 -6.49 -4.62
C PHE A 330 -33.08 -7.58 -3.87
N LEU A 331 -33.04 -7.53 -2.53
CA LEU A 331 -32.37 -8.54 -1.71
C LEU A 331 -33.01 -9.91 -1.87
N ASN A 332 -34.32 -9.97 -1.92
CA ASN A 332 -35.05 -11.24 -2.18
C ASN A 332 -34.68 -11.79 -3.58
N PHE A 333 -34.52 -10.91 -4.56
CA PHE A 333 -34.17 -11.30 -5.92
C PHE A 333 -32.76 -11.87 -6.03
N ILE A 334 -31.77 -11.23 -5.38
CA ILE A 334 -30.38 -11.72 -5.39
C ILE A 334 -30.15 -12.89 -4.41
N GLY A 335 -31.03 -13.09 -3.43
CA GLY A 335 -30.96 -14.19 -2.45
C GLY A 335 -29.68 -14.17 -1.61
N ALA A 336 -29.06 -13.01 -1.43
CA ALA A 336 -27.81 -12.88 -0.70
C ALA A 336 -27.68 -11.47 -0.06
N GLU A 337 -27.03 -11.42 1.09
CA GLU A 337 -26.73 -10.15 1.78
C GLU A 337 -25.49 -9.49 1.18
N PRO A 338 -25.57 -8.22 0.72
CA PRO A 338 -24.43 -7.50 0.21
C PRO A 338 -23.48 -7.05 1.32
N LEU A 339 -22.20 -7.04 0.99
CA LEU A 339 -21.15 -6.43 1.84
C LEU A 339 -21.37 -4.93 1.99
N ALA A 340 -21.72 -4.25 0.88
CA ALA A 340 -21.99 -2.82 0.88
C ALA A 340 -22.89 -2.40 -0.28
N PHE A 341 -23.62 -1.29 -0.04
CA PHE A 341 -24.33 -0.54 -1.06
C PHE A 341 -23.53 0.73 -1.37
N ILE A 342 -23.10 0.90 -2.60
CA ILE A 342 -22.39 2.09 -3.08
C ILE A 342 -23.42 2.98 -3.79
N PRO A 343 -23.67 4.20 -3.31
CA PRO A 343 -24.62 5.10 -3.92
C PRO A 343 -24.25 5.45 -5.36
N ALA A 344 -25.26 5.72 -6.19
CA ALA A 344 -25.04 6.30 -7.49
C ALA A 344 -24.37 7.68 -7.33
N ILE A 345 -23.31 7.92 -8.09
CA ILE A 345 -22.63 9.21 -8.15
C ILE A 345 -23.22 9.98 -9.32
N ASP A 346 -23.50 11.27 -9.11
CA ASP A 346 -23.98 12.13 -10.17
C ASP A 346 -23.01 12.15 -11.36
N LEU A 347 -23.57 12.09 -12.56
CA LEU A 347 -22.79 12.06 -13.81
C LEU A 347 -21.87 13.28 -13.94
N ASP A 348 -22.32 14.46 -13.52
CA ASP A 348 -21.52 15.68 -13.56
C ASP A 348 -20.25 15.57 -12.72
N ILE A 349 -20.32 14.90 -11.55
CA ILE A 349 -19.17 14.64 -10.70
C ILE A 349 -18.22 13.66 -11.38
N LEU A 350 -18.78 12.60 -11.99
CA LEU A 350 -17.99 11.59 -12.72
C LEU A 350 -17.29 12.20 -13.93
N TYR A 351 -17.99 13.00 -14.74
CA TYR A 351 -17.39 13.68 -15.90
C TYR A 351 -16.31 14.67 -15.48
N LYS A 352 -16.56 15.45 -14.42
CA LYS A 352 -15.56 16.38 -13.88
C LYS A 352 -14.31 15.66 -13.37
N ALA A 353 -14.47 14.54 -12.69
CA ALA A 353 -13.33 13.73 -12.23
C ALA A 353 -12.57 13.15 -13.42
N ASN A 354 -13.27 12.53 -14.37
CA ASN A 354 -12.68 11.88 -15.54
C ASN A 354 -11.96 12.87 -16.44
N SER A 355 -12.55 14.04 -16.74
CA SER A 355 -11.92 15.10 -17.55
C SER A 355 -10.61 15.64 -16.94
N GLN A 356 -10.37 15.39 -15.67
CA GLN A 356 -9.14 15.75 -14.95
C GLN A 356 -8.25 14.55 -14.65
N TYR A 357 -8.55 13.38 -15.21
CA TYR A 357 -7.86 12.12 -14.92
C TYR A 357 -7.75 11.82 -13.41
N LYS A 358 -8.82 12.16 -12.67
CA LYS A 358 -8.92 11.93 -11.24
C LYS A 358 -9.91 10.82 -10.93
N ILE A 359 -9.58 10.03 -9.91
CA ILE A 359 -10.51 9.06 -9.33
C ILE A 359 -11.62 9.82 -8.61
N SER A 360 -12.88 9.36 -8.74
CA SER A 360 -14.05 10.10 -8.23
C SER A 360 -13.97 10.40 -6.72
N LEU A 361 -13.32 9.55 -5.93
CA LEU A 361 -13.06 9.79 -4.50
C LEU A 361 -12.22 11.06 -4.23
N CYS A 362 -11.53 11.62 -5.23
CA CYS A 362 -10.84 12.91 -5.10
C CYS A 362 -11.80 14.09 -5.07
N CYS A 363 -13.04 13.94 -5.54
CA CYS A 363 -14.07 14.97 -5.51
C CYS A 363 -14.76 14.95 -4.14
N PRO A 364 -14.87 16.10 -3.44
CA PRO A 364 -15.43 16.18 -2.09
C PRO A 364 -16.87 15.64 -1.99
N GLU A 365 -17.67 15.86 -3.02
CA GLU A 365 -19.06 15.43 -3.11
C GLU A 365 -19.13 13.89 -3.18
N ALA A 366 -18.35 13.28 -4.08
CA ALA A 366 -18.26 11.82 -4.19
C ALA A 366 -17.65 11.20 -2.93
N ALA A 367 -16.64 11.84 -2.33
CA ALA A 367 -16.00 11.34 -1.10
C ALA A 367 -16.99 11.19 0.05
N LYS A 368 -17.93 12.15 0.21
CA LYS A 368 -18.97 12.07 1.24
C LYS A 368 -19.89 10.86 1.07
N LEU A 369 -20.20 10.50 -0.17
CA LEU A 369 -21.05 9.36 -0.50
C LEU A 369 -20.31 8.01 -0.36
N LEU A 370 -19.05 8.00 -0.75
CA LEU A 370 -18.27 6.77 -0.90
C LEU A 370 -17.53 6.35 0.39
N GLU A 371 -17.16 7.28 1.27
CA GLU A 371 -16.30 6.98 2.44
C GLU A 371 -16.89 5.88 3.33
N GLY A 372 -18.18 5.92 3.62
CA GLY A 372 -18.86 4.92 4.44
C GLY A 372 -18.83 3.51 3.83
N PRO A 373 -19.36 3.32 2.62
CA PRO A 373 -19.30 2.03 1.92
C PRO A 373 -17.88 1.50 1.73
N LEU A 374 -16.92 2.32 1.29
CA LEU A 374 -15.53 1.90 1.09
C LEU A 374 -14.88 1.49 2.41
N LYS A 375 -15.14 2.23 3.49
CA LYS A 375 -14.70 1.85 4.83
C LYS A 375 -15.21 0.48 5.22
N ARG A 376 -16.50 0.20 5.00
CA ARG A 376 -17.11 -1.10 5.29
C ARG A 376 -16.46 -2.23 4.50
N ILE A 377 -16.19 -2.01 3.21
CA ILE A 377 -15.49 -3.00 2.37
C ILE A 377 -14.07 -3.24 2.88
N CYS A 378 -13.32 -2.17 3.14
CA CYS A 378 -11.94 -2.28 3.59
C CYS A 378 -11.81 -2.89 5.00
N SER A 379 -12.81 -2.76 5.88
CA SER A 379 -12.79 -3.37 7.21
C SER A 379 -12.73 -4.91 7.17
N LEU A 380 -13.03 -5.52 6.03
CA LEU A 380 -12.92 -6.96 5.84
C LEU A 380 -11.47 -7.46 5.84
N PHE A 381 -10.54 -6.62 5.39
CA PHE A 381 -9.13 -7.01 5.19
C PHE A 381 -8.10 -6.01 5.77
N ILE A 382 -8.53 -4.83 6.22
CA ILE A 382 -7.67 -3.86 6.91
C ILE A 382 -8.02 -3.85 8.39
N PRO A 383 -7.06 -4.13 9.31
CA PRO A 383 -7.30 -4.07 10.74
C PRO A 383 -7.77 -2.68 11.20
N GLU A 384 -8.69 -2.64 12.17
CA GLU A 384 -9.28 -1.39 12.69
C GLU A 384 -8.23 -0.38 13.17
N GLY A 385 -7.13 -0.84 13.74
CA GLY A 385 -6.02 -0.01 14.19
C GLY A 385 -5.43 0.87 13.11
N PHE A 386 -5.40 0.40 11.86
CA PHE A 386 -4.96 1.18 10.71
C PHE A 386 -6.02 2.18 10.27
N MET A 387 -7.30 1.83 10.36
CA MET A 387 -8.41 2.73 9.99
C MET A 387 -8.65 3.83 11.03
N GLY A 388 -8.49 3.51 12.32
CA GLY A 388 -8.71 4.46 13.43
C GLY A 388 -7.58 5.48 13.64
N SER A 389 -6.33 5.11 13.45
CA SER A 389 -5.15 5.95 13.72
C SER A 389 -5.00 7.10 12.71
N ILE A 390 -5.37 6.89 11.46
CA ILE A 390 -5.14 7.84 10.36
C ILE A 390 -6.18 8.96 10.34
N LEU A 391 -7.42 8.66 10.70
CA LEU A 391 -8.46 9.70 10.87
C LEU A 391 -8.11 10.71 11.97
N LYS A 392 -7.42 10.28 13.05
CA LYS A 392 -6.93 11.16 14.11
C LYS A 392 -5.80 12.10 13.64
N HIS A 393 -4.94 11.66 12.72
CA HIS A 393 -3.85 12.50 12.19
C HIS A 393 -4.31 13.57 11.20
N LYS A 394 -5.33 13.30 10.36
CA LYS A 394 -5.87 14.32 9.45
C LYS A 394 -6.52 15.50 10.19
N LYS A 395 -7.17 15.28 11.36
CA LYS A 395 -7.76 16.37 12.15
C LYS A 395 -6.72 17.29 12.81
N LYS A 396 -5.48 16.85 13.05
CA LYS A 396 -4.43 17.66 13.68
C LYS A 396 -3.64 18.54 12.71
N LYS A 397 -3.54 18.22 11.42
CA LYS A 397 -2.74 18.99 10.45
C LYS A 397 -3.41 20.24 9.88
N PHE A 398 -4.69 20.47 10.10
CA PHE A 398 -5.43 21.59 9.46
C PHE A 398 -5.64 22.84 10.36
N LYS A 399 -5.17 22.83 11.62
CA LYS A 399 -5.47 23.96 12.54
C LYS A 399 -4.41 25.06 12.76
N PRO A 400 -3.09 24.94 12.48
CA PRO A 400 -2.20 26.04 12.86
C PRO A 400 -1.82 27.02 11.76
N MET A 401 -2.09 26.77 10.48
CA MET A 401 -1.54 27.64 9.42
C MET A 401 -2.39 28.88 9.11
N LEU A 402 -3.70 28.83 9.29
CA LEU A 402 -4.58 29.96 9.03
C LEU A 402 -4.66 30.99 10.19
N ALA A 403 -4.46 30.54 11.44
CA ALA A 403 -4.53 31.45 12.58
C ALA A 403 -3.35 32.43 12.67
N ASN A 404 -2.19 32.08 12.11
CA ASN A 404 -1.01 32.96 12.09
C ASN A 404 -0.97 33.94 10.94
N ILE A 405 -1.69 33.67 9.84
CA ILE A 405 -1.81 34.58 8.69
C ILE A 405 -2.76 35.73 9.01
N PHE A 406 -3.87 35.46 9.70
CA PHE A 406 -4.83 36.49 10.09
C PHE A 406 -4.32 37.44 11.18
N LYS A 407 -3.42 36.98 12.07
CA LYS A 407 -2.83 37.86 13.10
C LYS A 407 -1.78 38.85 12.55
N LYS A 408 -1.21 38.60 11.36
CA LYS A 408 -0.28 39.53 10.70
C LYS A 408 -1.00 40.63 9.90
N PHE A 409 -2.25 40.42 9.48
CA PHE A 409 -3.03 41.43 8.72
C PHE A 409 -3.81 42.42 9.56
N ILE A 410 -3.91 42.21 10.89
CA ILE A 410 -4.64 43.13 11.79
C ILE A 410 -3.65 44.07 12.56
N LYS A 411 -2.34 43.95 12.30
CA LYS A 411 -1.31 44.81 12.94
C LYS A 411 -0.51 45.68 11.93
N SER A 412 -0.95 45.77 10.72
CA SER A 412 -0.57 46.80 9.74
C SER A 412 -1.81 47.66 9.45
#